data_cebfa1d69c70ef2375b429ea493136ea
#
_entry.id   cebfa1d69c70ef2375b429ea493136ea
#
_cell.length_a   1.000
_cell.length_b   1.000
_cell.length_c   1.000
_cell.angle_alpha   90.00
_cell.angle_beta   90.00
_cell.angle_gamma   90.00
#
_symmetry.space_group_name_H-M   'P 1'
#
loop_
_entity.id
_entity.type
_entity.pdbx_description
1 polymer ?
#
loop_
_entity_poly.entity_id
_entity_poly.type
_entity_poly.pdbx_seq_one_letter_code
_entity_poly.pdbx_strand_id
1 'polypeptide(L)'
;MSVETISLNSFREALRAQGVTSRDHYAFKCPMCGTVQSIHSFRAVGVDASKAEKQIGFSCIGRQTGAGSPRKTPDGKPCNWTLGGLFRLHKLEVTDDDGKAYPYFEIASPEEAQALEATEAAHG
;
A
#
# COMPACT_ATOMS: atom_id res chain seq x y z
N MET A 1 -17.29 9.59 4.81
CA MET A 1 -15.88 9.62 4.34
C MET A 1 -15.84 9.81 2.85
N SER A 2 -15.10 10.81 2.40
CA SER A 2 -14.93 11.04 0.98
C SER A 2 -13.82 10.14 0.44
N VAL A 3 -14.08 9.59 -0.75
CA VAL A 3 -13.10 8.78 -1.47
C VAL A 3 -12.48 9.68 -2.55
N GLU A 4 -11.17 9.74 -2.59
CA GLU A 4 -10.46 10.46 -3.65
C GLU A 4 -10.40 9.58 -4.89
N THR A 5 -10.81 10.13 -6.04
CA THR A 5 -10.74 9.42 -7.31
C THR A 5 -9.71 10.09 -8.20
N ILE A 6 -8.74 9.32 -8.68
CA ILE A 6 -7.70 9.83 -9.58
C ILE A 6 -7.59 8.95 -10.82
N SER A 7 -7.06 9.49 -11.90
CA SER A 7 -6.80 8.73 -13.12
C SER A 7 -5.60 7.80 -12.92
N LEU A 8 -5.51 6.78 -13.77
CA LEU A 8 -4.33 5.90 -13.78
C LEU A 8 -3.04 6.69 -14.00
N ASN A 9 -3.08 7.71 -14.85
CA ASN A 9 -1.92 8.54 -15.12
C ASN A 9 -1.48 9.32 -13.89
N SER A 10 -2.45 9.94 -13.17
CA SER A 10 -2.17 10.65 -11.92
C SER A 10 -1.64 9.70 -10.84
N PHE A 11 -2.16 8.49 -10.80
CA PHE A 11 -1.70 7.44 -9.89
C PHE A 11 -0.21 7.12 -10.12
N ARG A 12 0.17 6.91 -11.38
CA ARG A 12 1.57 6.66 -11.75
C ARG A 12 2.48 7.83 -11.41
N GLU A 13 2.01 9.04 -11.65
CA GLU A 13 2.77 10.26 -11.32
C GLU A 13 2.99 10.40 -9.82
N ALA A 14 1.95 10.10 -9.02
CA ALA A 14 2.07 10.15 -7.56
C ALA A 14 3.09 9.13 -7.04
N LEU A 15 3.14 7.94 -7.64
CA LEU A 15 4.15 6.94 -7.27
C LEU A 15 5.57 7.42 -7.60
N ARG A 16 5.75 7.99 -8.80
CA ARG A 16 7.06 8.53 -9.19
C ARG A 16 7.48 9.69 -8.28
N ALA A 17 6.53 10.49 -7.84
CA ALA A 17 6.78 11.63 -6.97
C ALA A 17 7.26 11.22 -5.57
N GLN A 18 7.17 9.94 -5.22
CA GLN A 18 7.69 9.47 -3.94
C GLN A 18 9.21 9.59 -3.85
N GLY A 19 9.91 9.61 -4.99
CA GLY A 19 11.37 9.82 -4.99
C GLY A 19 12.18 8.63 -4.51
N VAL A 20 11.60 7.43 -4.55
CA VAL A 20 12.33 6.20 -4.21
C VAL A 20 13.15 5.72 -5.41
N THR A 21 14.12 4.82 -5.16
CA THR A 21 15.10 4.44 -6.18
C THR A 21 14.61 3.41 -7.21
N SER A 22 13.54 2.68 -6.90
CA SER A 22 13.01 1.68 -7.83
C SER A 22 11.52 1.43 -7.58
N ARG A 23 10.87 0.76 -8.53
CA ARG A 23 9.47 0.36 -8.43
C ARG A 23 9.18 -0.51 -7.22
N ASP A 24 10.14 -1.33 -6.80
CA ASP A 24 9.98 -2.20 -5.63
C ASP A 24 9.77 -1.41 -4.34
N HIS A 25 10.13 -0.15 -4.32
CA HIS A 25 9.99 0.72 -3.15
C HIS A 25 8.80 1.68 -3.22
N TYR A 26 8.00 1.64 -4.28
CA TYR A 26 6.74 2.39 -4.29
C TYR A 26 5.87 1.91 -3.13
N ALA A 27 5.40 2.84 -2.31
CA ALA A 27 4.77 2.50 -1.03
C ALA A 27 3.31 2.91 -0.96
N PHE A 28 2.54 2.09 -0.25
CA PHE A 28 1.14 2.33 0.06
C PHE A 28 0.93 2.28 1.57
N LYS A 29 -0.17 2.84 2.02
CA LYS A 29 -0.46 2.94 3.45
C LYS A 29 -1.80 2.27 3.75
N CYS A 30 -1.80 1.31 4.67
CA CYS A 30 -3.03 0.64 5.07
C CYS A 30 -3.97 1.65 5.74
N PRO A 31 -5.22 1.79 5.27
CA PRO A 31 -6.15 2.78 5.83
C PRO A 31 -6.58 2.48 7.26
N MET A 32 -6.41 1.24 7.71
CA MET A 32 -6.87 0.84 9.04
C MET A 32 -5.79 0.93 10.10
N CYS A 33 -4.56 0.53 9.80
CA CYS A 33 -3.48 0.52 10.80
C CYS A 33 -2.38 1.55 10.53
N GLY A 34 -2.33 2.12 9.33
CA GLY A 34 -1.32 3.11 8.99
C GLY A 34 0.03 2.53 8.58
N THR A 35 0.14 1.22 8.45
CA THR A 35 1.40 0.58 8.01
C THR A 35 1.74 1.00 6.58
N VAL A 36 2.98 1.42 6.38
CA VAL A 36 3.53 1.73 5.06
C VAL A 36 4.23 0.49 4.52
N GLN A 37 3.92 0.11 3.29
CA GLN A 37 4.40 -1.15 2.71
C GLN A 37 4.72 -1.00 1.23
N SER A 38 5.65 -1.80 0.73
CA SER A 38 6.08 -1.80 -0.67
C SER A 38 6.22 -3.23 -1.18
N ILE A 39 6.51 -3.41 -2.48
CA ILE A 39 6.81 -4.74 -3.04
C ILE A 39 7.99 -5.35 -2.29
N HIS A 40 9.02 -4.53 -1.99
CA HIS A 40 10.19 -5.01 -1.25
C HIS A 40 9.80 -5.57 0.12
N SER A 41 8.86 -4.91 0.82
CA SER A 41 8.36 -5.38 2.12
C SER A 41 7.76 -6.79 2.01
N PHE A 42 6.94 -7.03 1.00
CA PHE A 42 6.33 -8.35 0.77
C PHE A 42 7.37 -9.40 0.38
N ARG A 43 8.33 -9.04 -0.46
CA ARG A 43 9.40 -9.97 -0.84
C ARG A 43 10.23 -10.39 0.36
N ALA A 44 10.46 -9.49 1.29
CA ALA A 44 11.22 -9.76 2.52
C ALA A 44 10.54 -10.81 3.41
N VAL A 45 9.20 -10.98 3.28
CA VAL A 45 8.47 -12.01 4.04
C VAL A 45 8.09 -13.20 3.17
N GLY A 46 8.73 -13.36 2.01
CA GLY A 46 8.60 -14.56 1.20
C GLY A 46 7.54 -14.52 0.10
N VAL A 47 6.93 -13.37 -0.16
CA VAL A 47 5.93 -13.23 -1.23
C VAL A 47 6.66 -12.86 -2.52
N ASP A 48 6.38 -13.57 -3.62
CA ASP A 48 7.04 -13.25 -4.88
C ASP A 48 6.54 -11.90 -5.44
N ALA A 49 7.35 -11.28 -6.31
CA ALA A 49 7.10 -9.93 -6.81
C ALA A 49 5.76 -9.81 -7.52
N SER A 50 5.34 -10.80 -8.29
CA SER A 50 4.07 -10.71 -9.04
C SER A 50 2.86 -10.73 -8.12
N LYS A 51 2.91 -11.50 -7.04
CA LYS A 51 1.85 -11.52 -6.02
C LYS A 51 1.88 -10.25 -5.18
N ALA A 52 3.08 -9.79 -4.81
CA ALA A 52 3.25 -8.57 -4.04
C ALA A 52 2.65 -7.37 -4.77
N GLU A 53 2.90 -7.27 -6.07
CA GLU A 53 2.38 -6.19 -6.90
C GLU A 53 0.85 -6.07 -6.83
N LYS A 54 0.16 -7.19 -6.70
CA LYS A 54 -1.30 -7.21 -6.59
C LYS A 54 -1.80 -6.87 -5.19
N GLN A 55 -0.95 -7.02 -4.17
CA GLN A 55 -1.36 -6.89 -2.77
C GLN A 55 -0.96 -5.57 -2.12
N ILE A 56 0.10 -4.91 -2.58
CA ILE A 56 0.63 -3.71 -1.91
C ILE A 56 -0.40 -2.59 -1.75
N GLY A 57 -1.35 -2.49 -2.66
CA GLY A 57 -2.41 -1.49 -2.62
C GLY A 57 -3.77 -2.06 -2.26
N PHE A 58 -3.83 -3.28 -1.78
CA PHE A 58 -5.10 -3.98 -1.58
C PHE A 58 -5.20 -4.69 -0.23
N SER A 59 -4.11 -5.27 0.26
CA SER A 59 -4.08 -6.03 1.52
C SER A 59 -2.89 -5.61 2.37
N CYS A 60 -3.10 -5.45 3.67
CA CYS A 60 -2.02 -5.13 4.59
C CYS A 60 -1.05 -6.31 4.68
N ILE A 61 0.25 -6.00 4.76
CA ILE A 61 1.32 -7.00 4.85
C ILE A 61 1.15 -7.91 6.08
N GLY A 62 0.46 -7.44 7.11
CA GLY A 62 0.19 -8.25 8.30
C GLY A 62 -0.54 -9.56 8.01
N ARG A 63 -1.27 -9.63 6.90
CA ARG A 63 -1.91 -10.88 6.47
C ARG A 63 -0.89 -11.96 6.12
N GLN A 64 0.31 -11.55 5.72
CA GLN A 64 1.40 -12.48 5.38
C GLN A 64 2.22 -12.87 6.61
N THR A 65 2.14 -12.09 7.68
CA THR A 65 2.94 -12.30 8.89
C THR A 65 2.12 -12.81 10.08
N GLY A 66 0.83 -13.09 9.87
CA GLY A 66 -0.03 -13.61 10.92
C GLY A 66 -0.55 -12.57 11.90
N ALA A 67 -0.56 -11.31 11.50
CA ALA A 67 -1.07 -10.23 12.36
C ALA A 67 -2.58 -10.36 12.55
N GLY A 68 -3.08 -9.86 13.66
CA GLY A 68 -4.51 -9.86 13.98
C GLY A 68 -5.24 -8.64 13.43
N SER A 69 -6.45 -8.44 13.90
CA SER A 69 -7.33 -7.35 13.48
C SER A 69 -6.72 -5.97 13.75
N PRO A 70 -7.12 -4.93 12.98
CA PRO A 70 -6.67 -3.56 13.25
C PRO A 70 -7.08 -3.12 14.66
N ARG A 71 -6.22 -2.35 15.32
CA ARG A 71 -6.53 -1.76 16.62
C ARG A 71 -7.49 -0.58 16.46
N LYS A 72 -7.98 -0.06 17.58
CA LYS A 72 -8.93 1.05 17.59
C LYS A 72 -8.42 2.29 16.86
N THR A 73 -7.12 2.57 17.00
CA THR A 73 -6.48 3.69 16.33
C THR A 73 -5.30 3.17 15.50
N PRO A 74 -5.02 3.81 14.35
CA PRO A 74 -3.86 3.43 13.55
C PRO A 74 -2.57 3.61 14.35
N ASP A 75 -1.81 2.55 14.52
CA ASP A 75 -0.56 2.58 15.30
C ASP A 75 0.69 2.31 14.43
N GLY A 76 0.53 2.18 13.13
CA GLY A 76 1.63 1.92 12.21
C GLY A 76 2.14 0.49 12.23
N LYS A 77 1.50 -0.37 13.00
CA LYS A 77 1.88 -1.80 13.08
C LYS A 77 0.94 -2.64 12.21
N PRO A 78 1.46 -3.63 11.48
CA PRO A 78 0.65 -4.41 10.55
C PRO A 78 -0.60 -5.05 11.16
N CYS A 79 -1.64 -5.17 10.34
CA CYS A 79 -2.90 -5.82 10.70
C CYS A 79 -3.31 -6.79 9.58
N ASN A 80 -4.49 -7.38 9.68
CA ASN A 80 -4.96 -8.33 8.66
C ASN A 80 -6.00 -7.74 7.71
N TRP A 81 -6.08 -6.42 7.57
CA TRP A 81 -7.06 -5.77 6.71
C TRP A 81 -6.85 -6.05 5.23
N THR A 82 -7.96 -6.23 4.49
CA THR A 82 -7.95 -6.35 3.03
C THR A 82 -9.17 -5.66 2.46
N LEU A 83 -9.00 -5.04 1.28
CA LEU A 83 -10.13 -4.43 0.55
C LEU A 83 -11.07 -5.48 -0.03
N GLY A 84 -10.65 -6.73 -0.10
CA GLY A 84 -11.51 -7.84 -0.53
C GLY A 84 -12.45 -8.35 0.54
N GLY A 85 -12.44 -7.76 1.74
CA GLY A 85 -13.30 -8.15 2.83
C GLY A 85 -14.75 -7.69 2.65
N LEU A 86 -15.57 -7.98 3.66
CA LEU A 86 -17.00 -7.68 3.64
C LEU A 86 -17.30 -6.19 3.53
N PHE A 87 -16.50 -5.37 4.19
CA PHE A 87 -16.65 -3.91 4.19
C PHE A 87 -15.54 -3.27 3.37
N ARG A 88 -15.91 -2.56 2.30
CA ARG A 88 -14.96 -1.88 1.40
C ARG A 88 -14.69 -0.46 1.90
N LEU A 89 -13.87 -0.36 2.92
CA LEU A 89 -13.47 0.94 3.47
C LEU A 89 -12.16 1.37 2.81
N HIS A 90 -12.26 2.03 1.67
CA HIS A 90 -11.09 2.53 0.95
C HIS A 90 -11.15 4.05 0.84
N LYS A 91 -9.98 4.68 0.72
CA LYS A 91 -9.85 6.14 0.62
C LYS A 91 -9.45 6.60 -0.77
N LEU A 92 -9.00 5.68 -1.63
CA LEU A 92 -8.52 6.00 -2.96
C LEU A 92 -9.16 5.08 -3.99
N GLU A 93 -9.60 5.66 -5.10
CA GLU A 93 -10.02 4.90 -6.28
C GLU A 93 -9.20 5.37 -7.48
N VAL A 94 -8.76 4.42 -8.30
CA VAL A 94 -8.00 4.70 -9.52
C VAL A 94 -8.87 4.31 -10.71
N THR A 95 -9.09 5.26 -11.62
CA THR A 95 -9.90 5.03 -12.83
C THR A 95 -8.97 4.75 -14.01
N ASP A 96 -9.19 3.62 -14.70
CA ASP A 96 -8.40 3.27 -15.88
C ASP A 96 -8.96 3.96 -17.14
N ASP A 97 -8.33 3.69 -18.29
CA ASP A 97 -8.69 4.32 -19.56
C ASP A 97 -10.11 3.93 -20.05
N ASP A 98 -10.65 2.82 -19.55
CA ASP A 98 -11.99 2.35 -19.87
C ASP A 98 -13.06 2.93 -18.93
N GLY A 99 -12.66 3.75 -17.98
CA GLY A 99 -13.56 4.35 -17.01
C GLY A 99 -13.88 3.47 -15.81
N LYS A 100 -13.22 2.33 -15.68
CA LYS A 100 -13.40 1.44 -14.52
C LYS A 100 -12.64 1.98 -13.32
N ALA A 101 -13.29 1.99 -12.15
CA ALA A 101 -12.68 2.43 -10.90
C ALA A 101 -12.29 1.22 -10.06
N TYR A 102 -11.06 1.25 -9.53
CA TYR A 102 -10.53 0.20 -8.66
C TYR A 102 -10.17 0.79 -7.31
N PRO A 103 -10.57 0.14 -6.20
CA PRO A 103 -10.18 0.61 -4.88
C PRO A 103 -8.71 0.29 -4.60
N TYR A 104 -8.03 1.20 -3.92
CA TYR A 104 -6.63 1.06 -3.52
C TYR A 104 -6.43 1.58 -2.12
N PHE A 105 -5.38 1.11 -1.47
CA PHE A 105 -4.85 1.76 -0.28
C PHE A 105 -4.35 3.15 -0.65
N GLU A 106 -4.30 4.03 0.33
CA GLU A 106 -3.75 5.37 0.15
C GLU A 106 -2.28 5.27 -0.27
N ILE A 107 -1.87 6.11 -1.22
CA ILE A 107 -0.46 6.20 -1.62
C ILE A 107 0.30 6.87 -0.47
N ALA A 108 1.38 6.26 -0.02
CA ALA A 108 2.21 6.84 1.04
C ALA A 108 2.84 8.16 0.57
N SER A 109 3.09 9.06 1.51
CA SER A 109 3.77 10.32 1.18
C SER A 109 5.22 10.06 0.74
N PRO A 110 5.86 11.01 0.04
CA PRO A 110 7.28 10.86 -0.30
C PRO A 110 8.16 10.62 0.93
N GLU A 111 7.89 11.30 2.03
CA GLU A 111 8.63 11.12 3.28
C GLU A 111 8.46 9.70 3.83
N GLU A 112 7.23 9.19 3.83
CA GLU A 112 6.94 7.83 4.30
C GLU A 112 7.60 6.78 3.42
N ALA A 113 7.52 6.93 2.12
CA ALA A 113 8.10 5.99 1.16
C ALA A 113 9.63 5.96 1.28
N GLN A 114 10.25 7.13 1.37
CA GLN A 114 11.71 7.24 1.49
C GLN A 114 12.20 6.70 2.83
N ALA A 115 11.47 6.93 3.90
CA ALA A 115 11.80 6.39 5.21
C ALA A 115 11.75 4.85 5.22
N LEU A 116 10.73 4.29 4.57
CA LEU A 116 10.61 2.84 4.45
C LEU A 116 11.76 2.25 3.64
N GLU A 117 12.09 2.87 2.49
CA GLU A 117 13.21 2.43 1.67
C GLU A 117 14.52 2.45 2.44
N ALA A 118 14.78 3.51 3.20
CA ALA A 118 15.99 3.63 4.02
C ALA A 118 16.08 2.52 5.06
N THR A 119 14.97 2.20 5.71
CA THR A 119 14.89 1.12 6.69
C THR A 119 15.16 -0.24 6.04
N GLU A 120 14.55 -0.47 4.88
CA GLU A 120 14.70 -1.73 4.15
C GLU A 120 16.13 -1.92 3.63
N ALA A 121 16.75 -0.83 3.16
CA ALA A 121 18.14 -0.87 2.70
C ALA A 121 19.10 -1.18 3.85
N ALA A 122 18.81 -0.72 5.08
CA ALA A 122 19.64 -0.98 6.24
C ALA A 122 19.58 -2.44 6.71
N HIS A 123 18.48 -3.14 6.39
CA HIS A 123 18.27 -4.53 6.81
C HIS A 123 18.45 -5.54 5.70
N GLY A 124 18.66 -5.08 4.50
CA GLY A 124 18.69 -5.95 3.38
C GLY A 124 19.76 -5.77 2.43
#